data_d7e6a9425ea9fe6188f1194e8f2919bd
#
_entry.id   d7e6a9425ea9fe6188f1194e8f2919bd
#
_cell.length_a   1.000
_cell.length_b   1.000
_cell.length_c   1.000
_cell.angle_alpha   90.00
_cell.angle_beta   90.00
_cell.angle_gamma   90.00
#
_symmetry.space_group_name_H-M   'P 1'
#
loop_
_entity.id
_entity.type
_entity.pdbx_description
1 polymer ?
#
loop_
_entity_poly.entity_id
_entity_poly.type
_entity_poly.pdbx_seq_one_letter_code
_entity_poly.pdbx_strand_id
1 'polypeptide(L)'
;MKILIITVAGMSTRFSESVGHDVIKSIFYENDYSECILYKMIHQPVEFDKYIIVGGYRYNELVAAVSKYFPELEDKIEMVENSKYRELGSGYSLYCGMRKALEYDASEIVFAEGDLFVDRSSYITICNCPQSVITYNTVPILADKAVAFYYNVENKIRYIYDTGHKALEIEEPFLAIYNSGQIWKFSEVDKVRELFGGLAPSAWEGTNLIFVEEYFNYIAKDNIAIKKIDEWINCNTVQDFLRIKE
;
A
#
# COMPACT_ATOMS: atom_id res chain seq x y z
N MET A 1 -18.95 3.88 -4.70
CA MET A 1 -18.34 4.04 -3.37
C MET A 1 -16.83 4.22 -3.51
N LYS A 2 -16.22 5.09 -2.71
CA LYS A 2 -14.78 5.28 -2.61
C LYS A 2 -14.22 4.39 -1.50
N ILE A 3 -13.27 3.50 -1.83
CA ILE A 3 -12.74 2.50 -0.89
C ILE A 3 -11.23 2.69 -0.72
N LEU A 4 -10.76 2.65 0.54
CA LEU A 4 -9.33 2.59 0.87
C LEU A 4 -8.98 1.18 1.37
N ILE A 5 -7.99 0.55 0.74
CA ILE A 5 -7.39 -0.70 1.20
C ILE A 5 -6.04 -0.37 1.84
N ILE A 6 -5.83 -0.84 3.07
CA ILE A 6 -4.56 -0.72 3.80
C ILE A 6 -4.09 -2.12 4.19
N THR A 7 -2.87 -2.51 3.80
CA THR A 7 -2.31 -3.81 4.16
C THR A 7 -1.29 -3.69 5.28
N VAL A 8 -1.59 -4.31 6.43
CA VAL A 8 -0.76 -4.29 7.66
C VAL A 8 -0.48 -5.70 8.18
N ALA A 9 -0.42 -6.69 7.27
CA ALA A 9 -0.30 -8.10 7.64
C ALA A 9 1.12 -8.55 8.02
N GLY A 10 2.13 -7.74 7.75
CA GLY A 10 3.54 -8.08 7.96
C GLY A 10 3.94 -8.27 9.42
N MET A 11 5.00 -9.06 9.65
CA MET A 11 5.48 -9.43 11.00
C MET A 11 6.19 -8.31 11.76
N SER A 12 6.44 -7.15 11.15
CA SER A 12 7.10 -6.00 11.79
C SER A 12 8.51 -6.29 12.36
N THR A 13 9.22 -7.30 11.84
CA THR A 13 10.47 -7.83 12.42
C THR A 13 11.52 -6.74 12.65
N ARG A 14 11.90 -6.01 11.60
CA ARG A 14 12.89 -4.93 11.69
C ARG A 14 12.48 -3.82 12.67
N PHE A 15 11.19 -3.52 12.71
CA PHE A 15 10.65 -2.53 13.63
C PHE A 15 10.72 -3.03 15.08
N SER A 16 10.27 -4.24 15.35
CA SER A 16 10.35 -4.90 16.67
C SER A 16 11.79 -5.01 17.18
N GLU A 17 12.73 -5.38 16.31
CA GLU A 17 14.16 -5.39 16.63
C GLU A 17 14.67 -3.98 17.04
N SER A 18 14.24 -2.94 16.34
CA SER A 18 14.65 -1.55 16.61
C SER A 18 14.04 -0.97 17.90
N VAL A 19 12.86 -1.47 18.29
CA VAL A 19 12.18 -1.10 19.56
C VAL A 19 12.68 -1.96 20.73
N GLY A 20 13.21 -3.16 20.45
CA GLY A 20 13.71 -4.09 21.47
C GLY A 20 12.66 -5.04 22.04
N HIS A 21 11.44 -5.03 21.52
CA HIS A 21 10.39 -5.99 21.86
C HIS A 21 9.39 -6.14 20.71
N ASP A 22 8.55 -7.17 20.80
CA ASP A 22 7.63 -7.56 19.74
C ASP A 22 6.40 -6.64 19.70
N VAL A 23 6.15 -5.99 18.54
CA VAL A 23 5.08 -5.02 18.33
C VAL A 23 4.42 -5.17 16.96
N ILE A 24 3.19 -4.66 16.83
CA ILE A 24 2.55 -4.42 15.53
C ILE A 24 2.88 -2.99 15.11
N LYS A 25 3.76 -2.83 14.13
CA LYS A 25 4.29 -1.55 13.66
C LYS A 25 3.20 -0.51 13.36
N SER A 26 2.13 -0.91 12.68
CA SER A 26 1.09 0.01 12.21
C SER A 26 0.27 0.67 13.32
N ILE A 27 0.21 0.03 14.49
CA ILE A 27 -0.51 0.53 15.67
C ILE A 27 0.44 0.88 16.85
N PHE A 28 1.74 0.91 16.60
CA PHE A 28 2.73 1.31 17.61
C PHE A 28 2.64 2.82 17.88
N TYR A 29 2.70 3.19 19.15
CA TYR A 29 2.79 4.57 19.64
C TYR A 29 3.57 4.63 20.96
N GLU A 30 4.09 5.78 21.32
CA GLU A 30 4.80 5.99 22.59
C GLU A 30 3.93 6.67 23.65
N ASN A 31 3.18 7.71 23.27
CA ASN A 31 2.39 8.50 24.22
C ASN A 31 0.89 8.41 23.92
N ASP A 32 0.51 8.60 22.65
CA ASP A 32 -0.88 8.64 22.22
C ASP A 32 -1.06 7.88 20.91
N TYR A 33 -2.18 7.16 20.77
CA TYR A 33 -2.44 6.34 19.57
C TYR A 33 -2.54 7.15 18.27
N SER A 34 -2.78 8.46 18.35
CA SER A 34 -2.75 9.34 17.15
C SER A 34 -1.35 9.44 16.52
N GLU A 35 -0.32 9.00 17.23
CA GLU A 35 1.03 8.90 16.70
C GLU A 35 1.18 7.71 15.74
N CYS A 36 0.35 6.66 15.88
CA CYS A 36 0.52 5.46 15.07
C CYS A 36 0.25 5.70 13.58
N ILE A 37 0.96 4.93 12.74
CA ILE A 37 0.88 5.08 11.28
C ILE A 37 -0.55 4.87 10.79
N LEU A 38 -1.22 3.84 11.28
CA LEU A 38 -2.59 3.52 10.86
C LEU A 38 -3.55 4.67 11.15
N TYR A 39 -3.41 5.33 12.32
CA TYR A 39 -4.20 6.51 12.65
C TYR A 39 -3.97 7.64 11.65
N LYS A 40 -2.70 7.94 11.35
CA LYS A 40 -2.34 9.01 10.40
C LYS A 40 -2.83 8.70 8.98
N MET A 41 -2.87 7.43 8.57
CA MET A 41 -3.40 7.02 7.27
C MET A 41 -4.92 7.16 7.18
N ILE A 42 -5.64 6.79 8.21
CA ILE A 42 -7.11 6.84 8.26
C ILE A 42 -7.61 8.29 8.40
N HIS A 43 -6.92 9.12 9.17
CA HIS A 43 -7.29 10.53 9.43
C HIS A 43 -6.68 11.51 8.40
N GLN A 44 -6.35 11.04 7.21
CA GLN A 44 -6.05 11.93 6.09
C GLN A 44 -7.31 12.74 5.71
N PRO A 45 -7.17 13.98 5.16
CA PRO A 45 -8.29 14.87 4.87
C PRO A 45 -9.06 14.46 3.62
N VAL A 46 -9.28 13.18 3.43
CA VAL A 46 -10.08 12.57 2.36
C VAL A 46 -10.94 11.48 2.97
N GLU A 47 -12.24 11.61 2.84
CA GLU A 47 -13.17 10.61 3.35
C GLU A 47 -13.36 9.47 2.35
N PHE A 48 -13.44 8.26 2.91
CA PHE A 48 -13.80 7.05 2.19
C PHE A 48 -15.13 6.50 2.75
N ASP A 49 -15.88 5.85 1.87
CA ASP A 49 -17.11 5.16 2.25
C ASP A 49 -16.79 3.88 3.03
N LYS A 50 -15.66 3.23 2.70
CA LYS A 50 -15.15 2.04 3.38
C LYS A 50 -13.62 2.07 3.50
N TYR A 51 -13.13 1.57 4.62
CA TYR A 51 -11.73 1.32 4.92
C TYR A 51 -11.55 -0.18 5.12
N ILE A 52 -10.83 -0.84 4.23
CA ILE A 52 -10.55 -2.28 4.32
C ILE A 52 -9.13 -2.44 4.86
N ILE A 53 -9.03 -2.91 6.10
CA ILE A 53 -7.74 -3.10 6.78
C ILE A 53 -7.41 -4.59 6.76
N VAL A 54 -6.36 -4.95 6.02
CA VAL A 54 -5.92 -6.35 5.90
C VAL A 54 -4.80 -6.60 6.89
N GLY A 55 -5.10 -7.35 7.95
CA GLY A 55 -4.15 -7.77 8.97
C GLY A 55 -3.70 -9.22 8.80
N GLY A 56 -2.67 -9.63 9.53
CA GLY A 56 -2.16 -11.01 9.54
C GLY A 56 -1.47 -11.30 10.86
N TYR A 57 -0.26 -10.80 11.06
CA TYR A 57 0.47 -10.97 12.30
C TYR A 57 -0.31 -10.36 13.48
N ARG A 58 -0.54 -11.16 14.53
CA ARG A 58 -1.31 -10.79 15.72
C ARG A 58 -2.68 -10.17 15.39
N TYR A 59 -3.40 -10.76 14.41
CA TYR A 59 -4.64 -10.21 13.86
C TYR A 59 -5.67 -9.80 14.93
N ASN A 60 -5.92 -10.66 15.93
CA ASN A 60 -6.90 -10.35 16.98
C ASN A 60 -6.54 -9.12 17.81
N GLU A 61 -5.25 -8.86 18.01
CA GLU A 61 -4.79 -7.66 18.71
C GLU A 61 -4.97 -6.42 17.84
N LEU A 62 -4.67 -6.52 16.54
CA LEU A 62 -4.94 -5.45 15.58
C LEU A 62 -6.44 -5.11 15.56
N VAL A 63 -7.33 -6.11 15.50
CA VAL A 63 -8.79 -5.91 15.55
C VAL A 63 -9.20 -5.19 16.83
N ALA A 64 -8.72 -5.64 17.99
CA ALA A 64 -9.02 -5.00 19.27
C ALA A 64 -8.54 -3.55 19.33
N ALA A 65 -7.35 -3.26 18.79
CA ALA A 65 -6.81 -1.90 18.70
C ALA A 65 -7.67 -1.02 17.77
N VAL A 66 -8.03 -1.52 16.59
CA VAL A 66 -8.86 -0.78 15.64
C VAL A 66 -10.22 -0.45 16.25
N SER A 67 -10.91 -1.42 16.84
CA SER A 67 -12.21 -1.18 17.51
C SER A 67 -12.11 -0.18 18.65
N LYS A 68 -10.98 -0.17 19.38
CA LYS A 68 -10.75 0.75 20.50
C LYS A 68 -10.46 2.18 20.04
N TYR A 69 -9.67 2.32 18.98
CA TYR A 69 -9.10 3.62 18.58
C TYR A 69 -9.86 4.33 17.46
N PHE A 70 -10.78 3.63 16.78
CA PHE A 70 -11.59 4.20 15.69
C PHE A 70 -13.09 3.91 15.87
N PRO A 71 -13.67 4.13 17.08
CA PRO A 71 -15.09 3.83 17.33
C PRO A 71 -16.02 4.62 16.42
N GLU A 72 -15.61 5.83 16.00
CA GLU A 72 -16.38 6.69 15.09
C GLU A 72 -16.47 6.17 13.65
N LEU A 73 -15.62 5.21 13.30
CA LEU A 73 -15.55 4.60 11.97
C LEU A 73 -15.98 3.12 11.98
N GLU A 74 -16.58 2.62 13.06
CA GLU A 74 -16.96 1.21 13.22
C GLU A 74 -17.79 0.70 12.02
N ASP A 75 -18.74 1.49 11.54
CA ASP A 75 -19.59 1.13 10.40
C ASP A 75 -18.85 1.23 9.04
N LYS A 76 -17.71 1.89 8.98
CA LYS A 76 -16.93 2.09 7.77
C LYS A 76 -15.71 1.17 7.66
N ILE A 77 -15.18 0.66 8.78
CA ILE A 77 -13.99 -0.19 8.79
C ILE A 77 -14.38 -1.66 8.63
N GLU A 78 -13.72 -2.33 7.68
CA GLU A 78 -13.81 -3.77 7.45
C GLU A 78 -12.46 -4.40 7.73
N MET A 79 -12.41 -5.22 8.78
CA MET A 79 -11.22 -6.00 9.12
C MET A 79 -11.17 -7.29 8.32
N VAL A 80 -10.08 -7.54 7.62
CA VAL A 80 -9.88 -8.74 6.79
C VAL A 80 -8.62 -9.47 7.22
N GLU A 81 -8.72 -10.77 7.48
CA GLU A 81 -7.58 -11.58 7.86
C GLU A 81 -6.86 -12.15 6.63
N ASN A 82 -5.55 -11.92 6.56
CA ASN A 82 -4.64 -12.71 5.74
C ASN A 82 -4.06 -13.84 6.60
N SER A 83 -4.67 -15.01 6.60
CA SER A 83 -4.20 -16.17 7.36
C SER A 83 -2.89 -16.77 6.82
N LYS A 84 -2.48 -16.40 5.61
CA LYS A 84 -1.26 -16.90 4.93
C LYS A 84 -0.09 -15.91 4.97
N TYR A 85 -0.12 -14.92 5.84
CA TYR A 85 0.88 -13.84 5.90
C TYR A 85 2.33 -14.31 6.12
N ARG A 86 2.53 -15.54 6.61
CA ARG A 86 3.87 -16.14 6.80
C ARG A 86 4.36 -16.91 5.59
N GLU A 87 3.43 -17.38 4.77
CA GLU A 87 3.69 -18.30 3.67
C GLU A 87 3.75 -17.57 2.34
N LEU A 88 2.93 -16.54 2.18
CA LEU A 88 2.77 -15.79 0.94
C LEU A 88 3.18 -14.33 1.12
N GLY A 89 3.54 -13.69 0.00
CA GLY A 89 3.97 -12.31 -0.04
C GLY A 89 2.83 -11.29 0.07
N SER A 90 3.15 -10.01 -0.13
CA SER A 90 2.20 -8.89 -0.06
C SER A 90 1.07 -8.98 -1.10
N GLY A 91 1.26 -9.73 -2.17
CA GLY A 91 0.22 -10.01 -3.17
C GLY A 91 -1.03 -10.65 -2.56
N TYR A 92 -0.85 -11.60 -1.65
CA TYR A 92 -1.99 -12.24 -1.01
C TYR A 92 -2.74 -11.31 -0.04
N SER A 93 -2.04 -10.36 0.59
CA SER A 93 -2.70 -9.31 1.37
C SER A 93 -3.56 -8.42 0.47
N LEU A 94 -3.02 -8.00 -0.69
CA LEU A 94 -3.79 -7.24 -1.67
C LEU A 94 -4.98 -8.05 -2.20
N TYR A 95 -4.80 -9.35 -2.50
CA TYR A 95 -5.89 -10.25 -2.89
C TYR A 95 -7.03 -10.24 -1.88
N CYS A 96 -6.74 -10.42 -0.60
CA CYS A 96 -7.73 -10.40 0.47
C CYS A 96 -8.50 -9.07 0.52
N GLY A 97 -7.80 -7.95 0.42
CA GLY A 97 -8.38 -6.61 0.40
C GLY A 97 -9.23 -6.34 -0.84
N MET A 98 -8.72 -6.69 -2.03
CA MET A 98 -9.45 -6.53 -3.29
C MET A 98 -10.71 -7.39 -3.33
N ARG A 99 -10.62 -8.66 -2.91
CA ARG A 99 -11.79 -9.55 -2.82
C ARG A 99 -12.89 -8.91 -1.99
N LYS A 100 -12.54 -8.31 -0.84
CA LYS A 100 -13.50 -7.62 0.02
C LYS A 100 -14.03 -6.33 -0.62
N ALA A 101 -13.17 -5.53 -1.23
CA ALA A 101 -13.56 -4.28 -1.90
C ALA A 101 -14.55 -4.54 -3.05
N LEU A 102 -14.36 -5.63 -3.79
CA LEU A 102 -15.19 -5.99 -4.92
C LEU A 102 -16.57 -6.57 -4.56
N GLU A 103 -16.84 -6.84 -3.28
CA GLU A 103 -18.19 -7.12 -2.77
C GLU A 103 -19.08 -5.86 -2.77
N TYR A 104 -18.47 -4.67 -2.78
CA TYR A 104 -19.16 -3.39 -2.83
C TYR A 104 -19.27 -2.85 -4.26
N ASP A 105 -20.19 -1.91 -4.47
CA ASP A 105 -20.29 -1.12 -5.69
C ASP A 105 -19.27 0.03 -5.65
N ALA A 106 -18.00 -0.33 -5.75
CA ALA A 106 -16.89 0.61 -5.73
C ALA A 106 -16.83 1.40 -7.06
N SER A 107 -16.69 2.71 -6.97
CA SER A 107 -16.40 3.59 -8.11
C SER A 107 -14.90 3.88 -8.24
N GLU A 108 -14.16 3.81 -7.13
CA GLU A 108 -12.71 3.93 -7.12
C GLU A 108 -12.15 3.21 -5.89
N ILE A 109 -10.94 2.67 -6.03
CA ILE A 109 -10.21 1.99 -4.97
C ILE A 109 -8.84 2.65 -4.83
N VAL A 110 -8.48 3.08 -3.62
CA VAL A 110 -7.12 3.48 -3.26
C VAL A 110 -6.50 2.33 -2.48
N PHE A 111 -5.29 1.94 -2.86
CA PHE A 111 -4.51 0.95 -2.16
C PHE A 111 -3.23 1.59 -1.63
N ALA A 112 -2.95 1.39 -0.35
CA ALA A 112 -1.75 1.86 0.32
C ALA A 112 -1.12 0.73 1.15
N GLU A 113 0.21 0.62 1.11
CA GLU A 113 0.94 -0.21 2.08
C GLU A 113 0.90 0.46 3.46
N GLY A 114 0.65 -0.33 4.49
CA GLY A 114 0.30 0.18 5.82
C GLY A 114 1.48 0.58 6.71
N ASP A 115 2.63 0.83 6.10
CA ASP A 115 3.84 1.31 6.76
C ASP A 115 4.34 2.66 6.20
N LEU A 116 3.45 3.36 5.51
CA LEU A 116 3.78 4.61 4.83
C LEU A 116 3.27 5.82 5.60
N PHE A 117 4.10 6.85 5.64
CA PHE A 117 3.67 8.21 5.90
C PHE A 117 3.72 9.01 4.61
N VAL A 118 2.66 9.77 4.36
CA VAL A 118 2.51 10.66 3.21
C VAL A 118 1.91 11.96 3.67
N ASP A 119 2.46 13.07 3.20
CA ASP A 119 1.93 14.39 3.50
C ASP A 119 0.49 14.60 2.99
N ARG A 120 -0.24 15.47 3.68
CA ARG A 120 -1.67 15.72 3.40
C ARG A 120 -1.93 16.23 1.99
N SER A 121 -1.08 17.12 1.47
CA SER A 121 -1.29 17.75 0.15
C SER A 121 -1.12 16.74 -0.99
N SER A 122 -0.10 15.90 -0.91
CA SER A 122 0.12 14.79 -1.83
C SER A 122 -1.05 13.79 -1.76
N TYR A 123 -1.50 13.43 -0.56
CA TYR A 123 -2.61 12.49 -0.39
C TYR A 123 -3.92 13.02 -1.01
N ILE A 124 -4.27 14.28 -0.78
CA ILE A 124 -5.41 14.95 -1.41
C ILE A 124 -5.29 14.90 -2.94
N THR A 125 -4.10 15.22 -3.47
CA THR A 125 -3.85 15.24 -4.92
C THR A 125 -4.02 13.86 -5.55
N ILE A 126 -3.57 12.80 -4.87
CA ILE A 126 -3.73 11.40 -5.30
C ILE A 126 -5.20 11.02 -5.32
N CYS A 127 -5.89 11.20 -4.20
CA CYS A 127 -7.27 10.73 -4.03
C CYS A 127 -8.27 11.50 -4.89
N ASN A 128 -8.05 12.79 -5.18
CA ASN A 128 -8.95 13.60 -5.99
C ASN A 128 -8.60 13.60 -7.49
N CYS A 129 -7.53 12.92 -7.90
CA CYS A 129 -7.22 12.75 -9.32
C CYS A 129 -8.33 11.93 -9.99
N PRO A 130 -8.92 12.37 -11.12
CA PRO A 130 -9.96 11.61 -11.81
C PRO A 130 -9.43 10.33 -12.47
N GLN A 131 -8.13 10.28 -12.76
CA GLN A 131 -7.47 9.15 -13.39
C GLN A 131 -7.00 8.12 -12.34
N SER A 132 -6.63 6.94 -12.79
CA SER A 132 -5.84 5.99 -12.01
C SER A 132 -4.45 6.56 -11.75
N VAL A 133 -3.93 6.38 -10.53
CA VAL A 133 -2.70 7.05 -10.10
C VAL A 133 -1.62 6.06 -9.73
N ILE A 134 -0.43 6.25 -10.30
CA ILE A 134 0.83 5.71 -9.80
C ILE A 134 1.54 6.83 -9.06
N THR A 135 2.09 6.51 -7.89
CA THR A 135 2.84 7.49 -7.10
C THR A 135 4.33 7.23 -7.12
N TYR A 136 5.11 8.31 -7.02
CA TYR A 136 6.55 8.25 -6.83
C TYR A 136 7.00 9.27 -5.79
N ASN A 137 8.19 9.06 -5.28
CA ASN A 137 8.88 10.00 -4.39
C ASN A 137 10.29 10.30 -4.92
N THR A 138 10.97 11.27 -4.32
CA THR A 138 12.31 11.71 -4.73
C THR A 138 13.43 11.24 -3.80
N VAL A 139 13.13 10.32 -2.89
CA VAL A 139 14.17 9.65 -2.11
C VAL A 139 15.07 8.85 -3.05
N PRO A 140 16.39 8.86 -2.85
CA PRO A 140 17.30 8.09 -3.69
C PRO A 140 16.92 6.63 -3.80
N ILE A 141 16.98 6.08 -5.02
CA ILE A 141 16.76 4.64 -5.23
C ILE A 141 17.99 3.89 -4.75
N LEU A 142 17.87 3.20 -3.63
CA LEU A 142 18.90 2.34 -3.09
C LEU A 142 18.61 0.91 -3.52
N ALA A 143 19.50 0.33 -4.30
CA ALA A 143 19.28 -0.96 -4.96
C ALA A 143 19.02 -2.14 -4.00
N ASP A 144 19.38 -2.02 -2.72
CA ASP A 144 19.15 -3.01 -1.68
C ASP A 144 17.84 -2.81 -0.89
N LYS A 145 17.10 -1.74 -1.13
CA LYS A 145 15.91 -1.36 -0.34
C LYS A 145 14.73 -0.86 -1.14
N ALA A 146 14.97 -0.35 -2.35
CA ALA A 146 13.94 0.35 -3.09
C ALA A 146 12.93 -0.61 -3.72
N VAL A 147 11.68 -0.13 -3.77
CA VAL A 147 10.68 -0.55 -4.74
C VAL A 147 10.62 0.54 -5.79
N ALA A 148 11.00 0.23 -7.01
CA ALA A 148 11.03 1.19 -8.10
C ALA A 148 10.13 0.73 -9.25
N PHE A 149 9.72 1.65 -10.10
CA PHE A 149 9.11 1.34 -11.38
C PHE A 149 9.79 2.12 -12.50
N TYR A 150 9.75 1.56 -13.70
CA TYR A 150 10.32 2.21 -14.88
C TYR A 150 9.40 2.04 -16.09
N TYR A 151 9.61 2.87 -17.08
CA TYR A 151 9.02 2.72 -18.41
C TYR A 151 10.05 2.09 -19.33
N ASN A 152 9.72 0.93 -19.91
CA ASN A 152 10.56 0.33 -20.93
C ASN A 152 10.40 1.08 -22.29
N VAL A 153 11.16 0.70 -23.30
CA VAL A 153 11.13 1.34 -24.62
C VAL A 153 9.78 1.22 -25.36
N GLU A 154 8.92 0.29 -24.94
CA GLU A 154 7.55 0.15 -25.42
C GLU A 154 6.55 1.02 -24.64
N ASN A 155 7.04 1.84 -23.70
CA ASN A 155 6.23 2.59 -22.75
C ASN A 155 5.34 1.72 -21.85
N LYS A 156 5.76 0.51 -21.56
CA LYS A 156 5.12 -0.33 -20.54
C LYS A 156 5.72 -0.02 -19.16
N ILE A 157 4.88 -0.04 -18.16
CA ILE A 157 5.28 0.09 -16.75
C ILE A 157 5.81 -1.26 -16.30
N ARG A 158 6.97 -1.24 -15.65
CA ARG A 158 7.60 -2.39 -15.02
C ARG A 158 7.98 -2.03 -13.60
N TYR A 159 7.58 -2.88 -12.66
CA TYR A 159 8.04 -2.77 -11.28
C TYR A 159 9.29 -3.62 -11.07
N ILE A 160 10.21 -3.08 -10.28
CA ILE A 160 11.45 -3.74 -9.91
C ILE A 160 11.65 -3.65 -8.40
N TYR A 161 11.98 -4.77 -7.80
CA TYR A 161 12.22 -4.91 -6.37
C TYR A 161 13.10 -6.15 -6.13
N ASP A 162 13.86 -6.13 -5.06
CA ASP A 162 14.64 -7.30 -4.64
C ASP A 162 14.18 -7.75 -3.24
N THR A 163 13.51 -8.88 -3.18
CA THR A 163 13.08 -9.49 -1.92
C THR A 163 14.25 -10.04 -1.10
N GLY A 164 15.38 -10.30 -1.74
CA GLY A 164 16.63 -10.74 -1.10
C GLY A 164 17.45 -9.61 -0.50
N HIS A 165 17.03 -8.34 -0.72
CA HIS A 165 17.74 -7.14 -0.27
C HIS A 165 19.22 -7.09 -0.71
N LYS A 166 19.51 -7.49 -1.94
CA LYS A 166 20.87 -7.51 -2.51
C LYS A 166 21.09 -6.33 -3.44
N ALA A 167 20.53 -6.40 -4.64
CA ALA A 167 20.65 -5.39 -5.66
C ALA A 167 19.48 -5.48 -6.63
N LEU A 168 18.98 -4.32 -7.09
CA LEU A 168 18.04 -4.24 -8.21
C LEU A 168 18.82 -4.34 -9.52
N GLU A 169 18.34 -5.17 -10.44
CA GLU A 169 18.87 -5.30 -11.78
C GLU A 169 17.79 -5.05 -12.81
N ILE A 170 18.08 -4.26 -13.84
CA ILE A 170 17.18 -4.02 -14.98
C ILE A 170 17.82 -4.66 -16.21
N GLU A 171 17.18 -5.69 -16.73
CA GLU A 171 17.72 -6.50 -17.84
C GLU A 171 17.36 -5.95 -19.23
N GLU A 172 16.53 -4.92 -19.31
CA GLU A 172 16.08 -4.30 -20.56
C GLU A 172 16.36 -2.79 -20.60
N PRO A 173 16.48 -2.19 -21.80
CA PRO A 173 16.54 -0.74 -21.93
C PRO A 173 15.27 -0.05 -21.40
N PHE A 174 15.44 1.09 -20.73
CA PHE A 174 14.32 1.84 -20.14
C PHE A 174 14.42 3.35 -20.44
N LEU A 175 13.29 4.04 -20.37
CA LEU A 175 13.17 5.47 -20.66
C LEU A 175 13.29 6.33 -19.41
N ALA A 176 12.68 5.91 -18.32
CA ALA A 176 12.69 6.62 -17.05
C ALA A 176 12.47 5.64 -15.89
N ILE A 177 13.05 5.92 -14.72
CA ILE A 177 12.88 5.14 -13.50
C ILE A 177 12.48 6.07 -12.35
N TYR A 178 11.61 5.57 -11.47
CA TYR A 178 11.05 6.28 -10.34
C TYR A 178 11.09 5.43 -9.08
N ASN A 179 11.39 6.03 -7.94
CA ASN A 179 11.18 5.38 -6.65
C ASN A 179 9.69 5.36 -6.34
N SER A 180 9.10 4.17 -6.16
CA SER A 180 7.65 4.02 -5.94
C SER A 180 7.20 4.68 -4.65
N GLY A 181 6.07 5.40 -4.71
CA GLY A 181 5.40 5.93 -3.52
C GLY A 181 4.55 4.90 -2.78
N GLN A 182 4.35 3.72 -3.37
CA GLN A 182 3.63 2.58 -2.78
C GLN A 182 2.18 2.91 -2.33
N ILE A 183 1.59 3.90 -3.00
CA ILE A 183 0.16 4.19 -2.97
C ILE A 183 -0.33 4.25 -4.41
N TRP A 184 -1.44 3.59 -4.67
CA TRP A 184 -2.05 3.51 -6.00
C TRP A 184 -3.54 3.80 -5.93
N LYS A 185 -4.06 4.42 -6.99
CA LYS A 185 -5.50 4.60 -7.16
C LYS A 185 -5.95 3.88 -8.42
N PHE A 186 -6.99 3.11 -8.30
CA PHE A 186 -7.64 2.38 -9.38
C PHE A 186 -9.02 3.01 -9.62
N SER A 187 -9.16 3.80 -10.70
CA SER A 187 -10.41 4.48 -11.05
C SER A 187 -11.28 3.71 -12.05
N GLU A 188 -10.72 2.72 -12.76
CA GLU A 188 -11.45 1.84 -13.65
C GLU A 188 -11.73 0.50 -12.95
N VAL A 189 -12.71 0.50 -12.02
CA VAL A 189 -12.98 -0.67 -11.16
C VAL A 189 -13.47 -1.87 -11.96
N ASP A 190 -14.13 -1.68 -13.09
CA ASP A 190 -14.51 -2.79 -13.97
C ASP A 190 -13.27 -3.52 -14.49
N LYS A 191 -12.19 -2.79 -14.81
CA LYS A 191 -10.91 -3.38 -15.20
C LYS A 191 -10.21 -4.09 -14.03
N VAL A 192 -10.37 -3.58 -12.82
CA VAL A 192 -9.94 -4.28 -11.60
C VAL A 192 -10.67 -5.62 -11.48
N ARG A 193 -12.00 -5.66 -11.70
CA ARG A 193 -12.81 -6.90 -11.65
C ARG A 193 -12.37 -7.92 -12.70
N GLU A 194 -12.19 -7.46 -13.93
CA GLU A 194 -11.73 -8.31 -15.03
C GLU A 194 -10.37 -8.97 -14.70
N LEU A 195 -9.39 -8.16 -14.28
CA LEU A 195 -8.06 -8.66 -13.93
C LEU A 195 -8.08 -9.54 -12.69
N PHE A 196 -8.81 -9.18 -11.65
CA PHE A 196 -8.93 -9.96 -10.43
C PHE A 196 -9.46 -11.36 -10.70
N GLY A 197 -10.46 -11.48 -11.59
CA GLY A 197 -11.03 -12.75 -12.00
C GLY A 197 -10.17 -13.54 -12.99
N GLY A 198 -9.26 -12.88 -13.72
CA GLY A 198 -8.45 -13.47 -14.77
C GLY A 198 -7.04 -13.89 -14.35
N LEU A 199 -6.49 -13.33 -13.29
CA LEU A 199 -5.15 -13.66 -12.81
C LEU A 199 -5.08 -15.05 -12.20
N ALA A 200 -4.02 -15.78 -12.56
CA ALA A 200 -3.75 -17.08 -11.95
C ALA A 200 -3.50 -16.96 -10.43
N PRO A 201 -3.87 -17.95 -9.62
CA PRO A 201 -3.62 -17.92 -8.18
C PRO A 201 -2.17 -17.63 -7.79
N SER A 202 -1.21 -18.12 -8.57
CA SER A 202 0.23 -17.88 -8.35
C SER A 202 0.64 -16.41 -8.45
N ALA A 203 -0.09 -15.57 -9.18
CA ALA A 203 0.17 -14.13 -9.26
C ALA A 203 -0.02 -13.41 -7.91
N TRP A 204 -0.78 -14.01 -7.00
CA TRP A 204 -1.05 -13.47 -5.66
C TRP A 204 -0.13 -14.01 -4.57
N GLU A 205 0.73 -15.00 -4.89
CA GLU A 205 1.62 -15.63 -3.92
C GLU A 205 2.86 -14.78 -3.61
N GLY A 206 3.29 -13.96 -4.57
CA GLY A 206 4.44 -13.09 -4.48
C GLY A 206 4.10 -11.69 -3.96
N THR A 207 4.51 -10.69 -4.71
CA THR A 207 4.31 -9.29 -4.38
C THR A 207 2.99 -8.73 -4.95
N ASN A 208 2.45 -7.72 -4.29
CA ASN A 208 1.31 -6.92 -4.77
C ASN A 208 1.61 -6.17 -6.09
N LEU A 209 2.88 -5.97 -6.39
CA LEU A 209 3.33 -5.23 -7.58
C LEU A 209 2.95 -5.94 -8.88
N ILE A 210 2.77 -7.25 -8.87
CA ILE A 210 2.31 -8.02 -10.05
C ILE A 210 0.92 -7.51 -10.47
N PHE A 211 -0.03 -7.43 -9.56
CA PHE A 211 -1.37 -6.91 -9.87
C PHE A 211 -1.31 -5.44 -10.29
N VAL A 212 -0.53 -4.63 -9.60
CA VAL A 212 -0.37 -3.21 -9.90
C VAL A 212 0.17 -3.01 -11.32
N GLU A 213 1.24 -3.72 -11.69
CA GLU A 213 1.85 -3.67 -13.02
C GLU A 213 0.85 -4.08 -14.11
N GLU A 214 0.16 -5.21 -13.91
CA GLU A 214 -0.84 -5.71 -14.85
C GLU A 214 -1.98 -4.69 -15.04
N TYR A 215 -2.51 -4.12 -13.97
CA TYR A 215 -3.58 -3.13 -14.07
C TYR A 215 -3.15 -1.89 -14.87
N PHE A 216 -2.01 -1.28 -14.56
CA PHE A 216 -1.55 -0.08 -15.24
C PHE A 216 -1.11 -0.32 -16.69
N ASN A 217 -0.76 -1.55 -17.05
CA ASN A 217 -0.53 -1.93 -18.45
C ASN A 217 -1.82 -2.34 -19.20
N TYR A 218 -2.90 -2.61 -18.47
CA TYR A 218 -4.18 -3.02 -19.04
C TYR A 218 -5.09 -1.84 -19.40
N ILE A 219 -5.07 -0.76 -18.64
CA ILE A 219 -5.86 0.44 -18.91
C ILE A 219 -5.21 1.35 -19.94
N ALA A 220 -6.02 2.26 -20.54
CA ALA A 220 -5.51 3.23 -21.50
C ALA A 220 -4.54 4.22 -20.83
N LYS A 221 -3.45 4.57 -21.52
CA LYS A 221 -2.40 5.47 -20.99
C LYS A 221 -2.93 6.84 -20.58
N ASP A 222 -3.90 7.37 -21.33
CA ASP A 222 -4.54 8.67 -21.02
C ASP A 222 -5.33 8.63 -19.70
N ASN A 223 -5.64 7.43 -19.18
CA ASN A 223 -6.31 7.22 -17.91
C ASN A 223 -5.34 7.00 -16.73
N ILE A 224 -4.04 7.21 -16.96
CA ILE A 224 -2.99 7.08 -15.94
C ILE A 224 -2.39 8.45 -15.65
N ALA A 225 -2.36 8.81 -14.37
CA ALA A 225 -1.61 9.95 -13.86
C ALA A 225 -0.46 9.47 -12.98
N ILE A 226 0.71 10.11 -13.13
CA ILE A 226 1.84 9.93 -12.23
C ILE A 226 1.86 11.10 -11.26
N LYS A 227 1.82 10.82 -9.96
CA LYS A 227 1.80 11.85 -8.92
C LYS A 227 3.01 11.72 -8.00
N LYS A 228 3.67 12.86 -7.79
CA LYS A 228 4.76 12.97 -6.81
C LYS A 228 4.18 13.02 -5.40
N ILE A 229 4.84 12.36 -4.47
CA ILE A 229 4.67 12.55 -3.03
C ILE A 229 5.82 13.43 -2.54
N ASP A 230 5.50 14.55 -1.90
CA ASP A 230 6.50 15.52 -1.46
C ASP A 230 7.20 15.07 -0.18
N GLU A 231 6.45 14.62 0.82
CA GLU A 231 6.99 14.00 2.04
C GLU A 231 6.53 12.54 2.14
N TRP A 232 7.48 11.64 2.04
CA TRP A 232 7.27 10.20 2.05
C TRP A 232 8.25 9.50 2.99
N ILE A 233 7.73 8.65 3.87
CA ILE A 233 8.55 7.81 4.74
C ILE A 233 7.97 6.40 4.74
N ASN A 234 8.82 5.41 4.44
CA ASN A 234 8.53 4.02 4.69
C ASN A 234 9.06 3.66 6.09
N CYS A 235 8.15 3.45 7.02
CA CYS A 235 8.46 3.23 8.42
C CYS A 235 8.87 1.78 8.67
N ASN A 236 10.16 1.52 8.72
CA ASN A 236 10.73 0.20 8.97
C ASN A 236 11.45 0.07 10.31
N THR A 237 11.77 1.19 10.95
CA THR A 237 12.48 1.27 12.23
C THR A 237 11.82 2.30 13.14
N VAL A 238 12.18 2.27 14.43
CA VAL A 238 11.74 3.29 15.39
C VAL A 238 12.24 4.69 15.02
N GLN A 239 13.40 4.81 14.38
CA GLN A 239 13.91 6.10 13.87
C GLN A 239 13.02 6.68 12.78
N ASP A 240 12.48 5.83 11.89
CA ASP A 240 11.50 6.28 10.89
C ASP A 240 10.21 6.74 11.56
N PHE A 241 9.75 6.02 12.60
CA PHE A 241 8.58 6.39 13.37
C PHE A 241 8.76 7.75 14.07
N LEU A 242 9.91 8.01 14.68
CA LEU A 242 10.19 9.29 15.33
C LEU A 242 10.14 10.47 14.35
N ARG A 243 10.60 10.27 13.11
CA ARG A 243 10.49 11.29 12.03
C ARG A 243 9.05 11.56 11.61
N ILE A 244 8.17 10.55 11.68
CA ILE A 244 6.74 10.69 11.36
C ILE A 244 5.99 11.42 12.49
N LYS A 245 6.47 11.27 13.71
CA LYS A 245 5.86 11.84 14.90
C LYS A 245 6.04 13.36 15.00
N GLU A 246 7.16 13.88 14.50
CA GLU A 246 7.46 15.33 14.41
C GLU A 246 6.53 16.05 13.42
#